data_1d0a3dbe2fae9c26431fdcd1a63f3295
#
_entry.id   1d0a3dbe2fae9c26431fdcd1a63f3295
#
_cell.length_a   1.000
_cell.length_b   1.000
_cell.length_c   1.000
_cell.angle_alpha   90.00
_cell.angle_beta   90.00
_cell.angle_gamma   90.00
#
_symmetry.space_group_name_H-M   'P 1'
#
loop_
_entity.id
_entity.type
_entity.pdbx_description
1 polymer ?
#
loop_
_entity_poly.entity_id
_entity_poly.type
_entity_poly.pdbx_seq_one_letter_code
_entity_poly.pdbx_strand_id
1 'polypeptide(L)'
;MYTAEPRLLADGRTVLVSTFNCGLYLMEGLAGDAPAARLVTSFPMKKGTNCAIPVVAGHYYLVTVPAWNAVVSLDISDPAKPREVSRVVLGAEDVPHWISLEPNQQRVVITGYAGMKHRVMIARFDPVTGQLALDERFREEGASEPGFRMDNKTWLHGGSAPGIPHGAVFSRPTP
;
A
#
# COMPACT_ATOMS: atom_id res chain seq x y z
N MET A 1 20.78 -3.37 -1.42
CA MET A 1 19.45 -2.89 -1.80
C MET A 1 18.56 -4.11 -1.99
N TYR A 2 17.41 -4.18 -1.33
CA TYR A 2 16.47 -5.29 -1.49
C TYR A 2 15.26 -4.77 -2.25
N THR A 3 15.10 -5.19 -3.51
CA THR A 3 13.92 -4.85 -4.32
C THR A 3 12.69 -5.52 -3.73
N ALA A 4 11.59 -4.78 -3.59
CA ALA A 4 10.31 -5.32 -3.17
C ALA A 4 9.49 -5.70 -4.41
N GLU A 5 9.07 -4.71 -5.19
CA GLU A 5 8.17 -4.99 -6.30
C GLU A 5 8.30 -3.97 -7.45
N PRO A 6 8.49 -4.44 -8.70
CA PRO A 6 8.42 -3.59 -9.87
C PRO A 6 6.97 -3.32 -10.28
N ARG A 7 6.71 -2.13 -10.79
CA ARG A 7 5.45 -1.73 -11.41
C ARG A 7 5.71 -1.14 -12.79
N LEU A 8 5.17 -1.79 -13.80
CA LEU A 8 5.14 -1.25 -15.16
C LEU A 8 4.04 -0.20 -15.22
N LEU A 9 4.36 0.99 -15.72
CA LEU A 9 3.39 2.07 -15.87
C LEU A 9 2.55 1.89 -17.14
N ALA A 10 1.50 2.71 -17.28
CA ALA A 10 0.53 2.61 -18.37
C ALA A 10 1.12 2.82 -19.77
N ASP A 11 2.29 3.46 -19.87
CA ASP A 11 3.01 3.64 -21.14
C ASP A 11 3.66 2.34 -21.67
N GLY A 12 3.58 1.24 -20.89
CA GLY A 12 4.10 -0.07 -21.25
C GLY A 12 5.63 -0.20 -21.31
N ARG A 13 6.38 0.79 -20.84
CA ARG A 13 7.85 0.84 -20.91
C ARG A 13 8.54 1.40 -19.66
N THR A 14 7.90 2.30 -18.94
CA THR A 14 8.45 2.87 -17.71
C THR A 14 8.18 1.94 -16.53
N VAL A 15 9.21 1.64 -15.77
CA VAL A 15 9.13 0.78 -14.58
C VAL A 15 9.59 1.55 -13.35
N LEU A 16 8.75 1.59 -12.34
CA LEU A 16 9.11 2.02 -10.99
C LEU A 16 9.31 0.79 -10.11
N VAL A 17 10.35 0.81 -9.29
CA VAL A 17 10.69 -0.29 -8.37
C VAL A 17 10.75 0.24 -6.95
N SER A 18 9.85 -0.25 -6.11
CA SER A 18 9.96 -0.05 -4.66
C SER A 18 11.00 -0.98 -4.06
N THR A 19 11.57 -0.58 -2.93
CA THR A 19 12.52 -1.41 -2.18
C THR A 19 12.06 -1.57 -0.74
N PHE A 20 12.46 -2.67 -0.09
CA PHE A 20 12.19 -2.87 1.34
C PHE A 20 12.85 -1.80 2.21
N ASN A 21 13.88 -1.13 1.70
CA ASN A 21 14.53 0.00 2.37
C ASN A 21 13.84 1.35 2.06
N CYS A 22 12.58 1.32 1.60
CA CYS A 22 11.74 2.50 1.40
C CYS A 22 12.23 3.47 0.32
N GLY A 23 13.08 3.03 -0.60
CA GLY A 23 13.44 3.78 -1.80
C GLY A 23 12.50 3.45 -2.96
N LEU A 24 12.19 4.44 -3.79
CA LEU A 24 11.52 4.28 -5.07
C LEU A 24 12.51 4.63 -6.19
N TYR A 25 12.68 3.71 -7.12
CA TYR A 25 13.64 3.82 -8.22
C TYR A 25 12.93 3.80 -9.56
N LEU A 26 13.34 4.70 -10.44
CA LEU A 26 13.00 4.66 -11.85
C LEU A 26 14.03 3.80 -12.57
N MET A 27 13.54 2.81 -13.31
CA MET A 27 14.38 2.01 -14.18
C MET A 27 14.52 2.70 -15.53
N GLU A 28 15.76 2.85 -15.97
CA GLU A 28 16.13 3.51 -17.23
C GLU A 28 16.86 2.50 -18.13
N GLY A 29 16.75 2.66 -19.45
CA GLY A 29 17.49 1.85 -20.42
C GLY A 29 17.11 0.37 -20.49
N LEU A 30 15.90 -0.02 -20.06
CA LEU A 30 15.48 -1.43 -19.99
C LEU A 30 15.46 -2.12 -21.36
N ALA A 31 15.29 -1.39 -22.45
CA ALA A 31 15.31 -1.93 -23.83
C ALA A 31 16.70 -1.91 -24.45
N GLY A 32 17.71 -1.44 -23.74
CA GLY A 32 19.09 -1.32 -24.22
C GLY A 32 20.07 -2.21 -23.45
N ASP A 33 21.36 -2.07 -23.78
CA ASP A 33 22.43 -2.90 -23.22
C ASP A 33 22.93 -2.44 -21.85
N ALA A 34 22.44 -1.31 -21.34
CA ALA A 34 22.90 -0.71 -20.08
C ALA A 34 21.73 -0.25 -19.20
N PRO A 35 20.93 -1.18 -18.65
CA PRO A 35 19.86 -0.81 -17.73
C PRO A 35 20.42 -0.17 -16.45
N ALA A 36 19.78 0.89 -15.97
CA ALA A 36 20.16 1.59 -14.75
C ALA A 36 18.96 1.83 -13.84
N ALA A 37 19.22 1.97 -12.55
CA ALA A 37 18.21 2.32 -11.56
C ALA A 37 18.57 3.65 -10.90
N ARG A 38 17.69 4.62 -11.00
CA ARG A 38 17.86 5.96 -10.40
C ARG A 38 16.87 6.15 -9.27
N LEU A 39 17.37 6.45 -8.07
CA LEU A 39 16.52 6.81 -6.93
C LEU A 39 15.76 8.11 -7.27
N VAL A 40 14.43 8.07 -7.19
CA VAL A 40 13.56 9.23 -7.45
C VAL A 40 12.92 9.80 -6.20
N THR A 41 12.68 8.95 -5.19
CA THR A 41 12.28 9.39 -3.84
C THR A 41 12.57 8.29 -2.81
N SER A 42 12.56 8.64 -1.53
CA SER A 42 12.69 7.68 -0.43
C SER A 42 11.88 8.15 0.77
N PHE A 43 11.50 7.18 1.60
CA PHE A 43 10.79 7.40 2.86
C PHE A 43 11.65 6.97 4.04
N PRO A 44 11.39 7.47 5.26
CA PRO A 44 12.08 7.01 6.43
C PRO A 44 11.79 5.54 6.72
N MET A 45 12.77 4.86 7.28
CA MET A 45 12.63 3.47 7.72
C MET A 45 12.29 3.42 9.21
N LYS A 46 11.48 2.42 9.59
CA LYS A 46 11.25 2.05 10.98
C LYS A 46 11.90 0.69 11.23
N LYS A 47 12.71 0.57 12.26
CA LYS A 47 13.40 -0.68 12.62
C LYS A 47 12.40 -1.84 12.73
N GLY A 48 12.71 -2.95 12.10
CA GLY A 48 11.87 -4.15 12.12
C GLY A 48 10.68 -4.11 11.15
N THR A 49 10.59 -3.09 10.29
CA THR A 49 9.57 -3.01 9.25
C THR A 49 10.18 -2.74 7.89
N ASN A 50 9.45 -3.03 6.83
CA ASN A 50 9.86 -2.81 5.46
C ASN A 50 8.75 -2.04 4.73
N CYS A 51 9.12 -1.11 3.86
CA CYS A 51 8.19 -0.59 2.89
C CYS A 51 7.88 -1.72 1.90
N ALA A 52 6.60 -1.92 1.63
CA ALA A 52 6.17 -3.11 0.91
C ALA A 52 5.38 -2.78 -0.35
N ILE A 53 4.40 -3.57 -0.63
CA ILE A 53 3.73 -3.74 -1.91
C ILE A 53 3.01 -2.45 -2.32
N PRO A 54 3.42 -1.82 -3.44
CA PRO A 54 2.73 -0.67 -3.99
C PRO A 54 1.60 -1.08 -4.93
N VAL A 55 0.70 -0.14 -5.23
CA VAL A 55 -0.23 -0.22 -6.35
C VAL A 55 -0.16 1.02 -7.22
N VAL A 56 -0.47 0.87 -8.50
CA VAL A 56 -0.55 1.99 -9.45
C VAL A 56 -2.01 2.19 -9.84
N ALA A 57 -2.48 3.43 -9.75
CA ALA A 57 -3.82 3.86 -10.11
C ALA A 57 -3.72 5.06 -11.07
N GLY A 58 -3.80 4.80 -12.37
CA GLY A 58 -3.57 5.84 -13.38
C GLY A 58 -2.17 6.43 -13.25
N HIS A 59 -2.07 7.71 -12.94
CA HIS A 59 -0.80 8.42 -12.68
C HIS A 59 -0.50 8.59 -11.18
N TYR A 60 -1.10 7.77 -10.32
CA TYR A 60 -0.78 7.74 -8.90
C TYR A 60 -0.11 6.44 -8.51
N TYR A 61 0.89 6.56 -7.63
CA TYR A 61 1.60 5.44 -7.03
C TYR A 61 1.32 5.43 -5.53
N LEU A 62 0.60 4.42 -5.06
CA LEU A 62 0.27 4.28 -3.66
C LEU A 62 1.24 3.32 -3.01
N VAL A 63 1.77 3.68 -1.86
CA VAL A 63 2.80 2.89 -1.16
C VAL A 63 2.61 2.94 0.34
N THR A 64 2.90 1.84 1.02
CA THR A 64 2.93 1.80 2.49
C THR A 64 4.22 2.41 3.01
N VAL A 65 4.11 3.26 4.03
CA VAL A 65 5.23 3.87 4.74
C VAL A 65 5.12 3.54 6.24
N PRO A 66 5.68 2.41 6.68
CA PRO A 66 5.58 1.93 8.06
C PRO A 66 6.08 2.91 9.11
N ALA A 67 7.12 3.70 8.80
CA ALA A 67 7.66 4.70 9.73
C ALA A 67 6.66 5.81 10.08
N TRP A 68 5.67 6.04 9.22
CA TRP A 68 4.60 7.01 9.42
C TRP A 68 3.27 6.36 9.80
N ASN A 69 3.22 5.03 9.90
CA ASN A 69 1.99 4.27 10.01
C ASN A 69 0.96 4.71 8.95
N ALA A 70 1.39 4.88 7.71
CA ALA A 70 0.60 5.53 6.68
C ALA A 70 0.66 4.81 5.33
N VAL A 71 -0.36 5.05 4.52
CA VAL A 71 -0.32 4.86 3.07
C VAL A 71 -0.21 6.23 2.42
N VAL A 72 0.72 6.36 1.48
CA VAL A 72 1.02 7.60 0.76
C VAL A 72 0.60 7.45 -0.69
N SER A 73 0.01 8.48 -1.25
CA SER A 73 -0.27 8.64 -2.68
C SER A 73 0.71 9.63 -3.28
N LEU A 74 1.45 9.19 -4.29
CA LEU A 74 2.38 10.00 -5.06
C LEU A 74 1.79 10.25 -6.45
N ASP A 75 1.80 11.49 -6.90
CA ASP A 75 1.62 11.83 -8.31
C ASP A 75 2.91 11.45 -9.07
N ILE A 76 2.79 10.57 -10.04
CA ILE A 76 3.85 10.08 -10.91
C ILE A 76 3.62 10.48 -12.37
N SER A 77 2.91 11.59 -12.63
CA SER A 77 2.78 12.15 -13.98
C SER A 77 4.14 12.44 -14.60
N ASP A 78 5.12 12.86 -13.79
CA ASP A 78 6.56 12.79 -14.08
C ASP A 78 7.17 11.72 -13.17
N PRO A 79 7.40 10.48 -13.65
CA PRO A 79 7.94 9.41 -12.82
C PRO A 79 9.37 9.67 -12.35
N ALA A 80 10.05 10.65 -12.93
CA ALA A 80 11.37 11.10 -12.50
C ALA A 80 11.33 12.03 -11.28
N LYS A 81 10.15 12.60 -10.98
CA LYS A 81 9.94 13.58 -9.89
C LYS A 81 8.60 13.30 -9.18
N PRO A 82 8.43 12.13 -8.55
CA PRO A 82 7.21 11.81 -7.80
C PRO A 82 6.94 12.85 -6.73
N ARG A 83 5.67 13.25 -6.57
CA ARG A 83 5.25 14.22 -5.56
C ARG A 83 4.16 13.64 -4.68
N GLU A 84 4.32 13.75 -3.37
CA GLU A 84 3.23 13.39 -2.46
C GLU A 84 2.04 14.34 -2.66
N VAL A 85 0.86 13.74 -2.87
CA VAL A 85 -0.41 14.48 -3.00
C VAL A 85 -1.35 14.19 -1.86
N SER A 86 -1.21 13.04 -1.21
CA SER A 86 -2.04 12.67 -0.08
C SER A 86 -1.37 11.60 0.78
N ARG A 87 -1.73 11.58 2.06
CA ARG A 87 -1.45 10.44 2.93
C ARG A 87 -2.60 10.18 3.87
N VAL A 88 -2.85 8.90 4.13
CA VAL A 88 -3.75 8.48 5.20
C VAL A 88 -2.93 7.84 6.32
N VAL A 89 -2.99 8.44 7.50
CA VAL A 89 -2.33 7.92 8.70
C VAL A 89 -3.31 6.98 9.40
N LEU A 90 -2.81 5.81 9.75
CA LEU A 90 -3.52 4.79 10.52
C LEU A 90 -3.34 5.04 12.01
N GLY A 91 -3.74 4.13 12.87
CA GLY A 91 -3.46 4.23 14.30
C GLY A 91 -1.97 4.03 14.65
N ALA A 92 -1.56 4.46 15.84
CA ALA A 92 -0.16 4.35 16.28
C ALA A 92 0.38 2.89 16.30
N GLU A 93 -0.51 1.92 16.49
CA GLU A 93 -0.20 0.49 16.54
C GLU A 93 -0.50 -0.24 15.22
N ASP A 94 -0.93 0.49 14.19
CA ASP A 94 -1.24 -0.05 12.87
C ASP A 94 -0.09 0.23 11.91
N VAL A 95 0.69 -0.78 11.63
CA VAL A 95 1.82 -0.68 10.69
C VAL A 95 1.40 -1.30 9.37
N PRO A 96 1.14 -0.50 8.32
CA PRO A 96 0.70 -1.02 7.05
C PRO A 96 1.81 -1.82 6.38
N HIS A 97 1.41 -2.92 5.73
CA HIS A 97 2.33 -3.79 5.01
C HIS A 97 1.92 -4.01 3.56
N TRP A 98 0.72 -4.44 3.34
CA TRP A 98 0.17 -4.73 2.00
C TRP A 98 -0.99 -3.81 1.69
N ILE A 99 -1.08 -3.38 0.44
CA ILE A 99 -2.25 -2.69 -0.09
C ILE A 99 -2.71 -3.35 -1.39
N SER A 100 -4.01 -3.32 -1.63
CA SER A 100 -4.60 -3.72 -2.90
C SER A 100 -5.67 -2.74 -3.31
N LEU A 101 -5.71 -2.42 -4.61
CA LEU A 101 -6.65 -1.48 -5.19
C LEU A 101 -7.89 -2.24 -5.69
N GLU A 102 -9.06 -1.70 -5.40
CA GLU A 102 -10.32 -2.19 -5.96
C GLU A 102 -10.35 -2.05 -7.49
N PRO A 103 -11.01 -2.96 -8.23
CA PRO A 103 -11.06 -2.88 -9.69
C PRO A 103 -11.60 -1.55 -10.26
N ASN A 104 -12.52 -0.87 -9.55
CA ASN A 104 -13.05 0.45 -9.92
C ASN A 104 -12.15 1.61 -9.44
N GLN A 105 -11.02 1.31 -8.78
CA GLN A 105 -10.04 2.27 -8.27
C GLN A 105 -10.58 3.29 -7.25
N GLN A 106 -11.62 2.97 -6.50
CA GLN A 106 -12.20 3.87 -5.50
C GLN A 106 -11.85 3.49 -4.05
N ARG A 107 -11.41 2.27 -3.83
CA ARG A 107 -11.04 1.77 -2.50
C ARG A 107 -9.70 1.05 -2.52
N VAL A 108 -8.98 1.21 -1.41
CA VAL A 108 -7.72 0.53 -1.14
C VAL A 108 -7.90 -0.27 0.14
N VAL A 109 -7.71 -1.59 0.08
CA VAL A 109 -7.60 -2.41 1.29
C VAL A 109 -6.16 -2.37 1.80
N ILE A 110 -6.02 -2.24 3.11
CA ILE A 110 -4.74 -2.08 3.80
C ILE A 110 -4.65 -3.15 4.88
N THR A 111 -3.54 -3.89 4.93
CA THR A 111 -3.32 -4.88 5.99
C THR A 111 -2.24 -4.42 6.96
N GLY A 112 -2.50 -4.58 8.26
CA GLY A 112 -1.62 -4.22 9.37
C GLY A 112 -0.75 -5.39 9.83
N TYR A 113 0.06 -5.96 8.95
CA TYR A 113 0.87 -7.15 9.24
C TYR A 113 1.87 -6.97 10.39
N ALA A 114 2.60 -5.86 10.39
CA ALA A 114 3.68 -5.60 11.35
C ALA A 114 3.25 -4.79 12.58
N GLY A 115 1.95 -4.48 12.70
CA GLY A 115 1.40 -3.75 13.84
C GLY A 115 1.03 -4.68 15.00
N MET A 116 0.60 -4.08 16.10
CA MET A 116 0.11 -4.82 17.27
C MET A 116 -1.38 -5.17 17.17
N LYS A 117 -2.13 -4.42 16.37
CA LYS A 117 -3.59 -4.61 16.23
C LYS A 117 -4.01 -5.55 15.11
N HIS A 118 -3.13 -5.85 14.18
CA HIS A 118 -3.39 -6.77 13.06
C HIS A 118 -4.74 -6.51 12.37
N ARG A 119 -4.99 -5.24 12.03
CA ARG A 119 -6.25 -4.83 11.39
C ARG A 119 -6.18 -4.92 9.87
N VAL A 120 -7.34 -5.21 9.28
CA VAL A 120 -7.61 -4.92 7.87
C VAL A 120 -8.44 -3.66 7.83
N MET A 121 -8.01 -2.68 7.05
CA MET A 121 -8.67 -1.37 6.92
C MET A 121 -8.98 -1.07 5.46
N ILE A 122 -9.89 -0.14 5.23
CA ILE A 122 -10.19 0.38 3.89
C ILE A 122 -9.98 1.89 3.90
N ALA A 123 -9.26 2.38 2.90
CA ALA A 123 -9.22 3.78 2.55
C ALA A 123 -10.01 4.01 1.26
N ARG A 124 -10.74 5.13 1.18
CA ARG A 124 -11.29 5.65 -0.06
C ARG A 124 -10.17 6.33 -0.82
N PHE A 125 -10.16 6.13 -2.11
CA PHE A 125 -9.21 6.76 -3.03
C PHE A 125 -9.98 7.51 -4.12
N ASP A 126 -9.59 8.74 -4.37
CA ASP A 126 -10.11 9.53 -5.48
C ASP A 126 -9.13 9.45 -6.66
N PRO A 127 -9.47 8.75 -7.75
CA PRO A 127 -8.57 8.57 -8.89
C PRO A 127 -8.34 9.85 -9.71
N VAL A 128 -9.13 10.92 -9.48
CA VAL A 128 -8.96 12.21 -10.15
C VAL A 128 -7.95 13.08 -9.42
N THR A 129 -8.01 13.11 -8.09
CA THR A 129 -7.20 14.01 -7.26
C THR A 129 -6.05 13.30 -6.52
N GLY A 130 -6.05 11.97 -6.49
CA GLY A 130 -5.07 11.17 -5.75
C GLY A 130 -5.29 11.17 -4.24
N GLN A 131 -6.41 11.75 -3.75
CA GLN A 131 -6.68 11.88 -2.33
C GLN A 131 -7.05 10.54 -1.68
N LEU A 132 -6.50 10.31 -0.48
CA LEU A 132 -6.78 9.18 0.37
C LEU A 132 -7.52 9.63 1.63
N ALA A 133 -8.53 8.88 2.03
CA ALA A 133 -9.21 9.06 3.31
C ALA A 133 -9.61 7.72 3.91
N LEU A 134 -9.36 7.51 5.20
CA LEU A 134 -9.79 6.29 5.88
C LEU A 134 -11.31 6.15 5.82
N ASP A 135 -11.81 4.95 5.50
CA ASP A 135 -13.25 4.69 5.57
C ASP A 135 -13.64 4.37 7.01
N GLU A 136 -14.06 5.41 7.73
CA GLU A 136 -14.47 5.35 9.12
C GLU A 136 -15.68 4.42 9.36
N ARG A 137 -16.44 4.10 8.32
CA ARG A 137 -17.61 3.21 8.42
C ARG A 137 -17.24 1.73 8.31
N PHE A 138 -16.07 1.43 7.72
CA PHE A 138 -15.55 0.06 7.69
C PHE A 138 -14.98 -0.29 9.06
N ARG A 139 -15.83 -0.81 9.95
CA ARG A 139 -15.46 -1.20 11.33
C ARG A 139 -16.29 -2.39 11.83
N GLU A 140 -15.79 -3.05 12.86
CA GLU A 140 -16.56 -4.05 13.58
C GLU A 140 -17.72 -3.38 14.35
N GLU A 141 -18.79 -4.11 14.52
CA GLU A 141 -19.93 -3.63 15.32
C GLU A 141 -19.48 -3.30 16.76
N GLY A 142 -19.86 -2.13 17.23
CA GLY A 142 -19.47 -1.62 18.54
C GLY A 142 -18.03 -1.15 18.69
N ALA A 143 -17.20 -1.27 17.65
CA ALA A 143 -15.82 -0.75 17.71
C ALA A 143 -15.76 0.76 17.61
N SER A 144 -14.88 1.39 18.42
CA SER A 144 -14.59 2.83 18.36
C SER A 144 -13.65 3.21 17.23
N GLU A 145 -12.86 2.26 16.73
CA GLU A 145 -11.85 2.46 15.69
C GLU A 145 -12.24 1.78 14.37
N PRO A 146 -11.89 2.35 13.22
CA PRO A 146 -12.13 1.72 11.92
C PRO A 146 -11.25 0.48 11.73
N GLY A 147 -11.70 -0.40 10.84
CA GLY A 147 -11.02 -1.64 10.49
C GLY A 147 -11.57 -2.86 11.19
N PHE A 148 -11.15 -4.00 10.71
CA PHE A 148 -11.50 -5.32 11.20
C PHE A 148 -10.27 -5.99 11.82
N ARG A 149 -10.35 -6.35 13.12
CA ARG A 149 -9.26 -7.02 13.83
C ARG A 149 -9.21 -8.50 13.48
N MET A 150 -8.01 -9.00 13.23
CA MET A 150 -7.77 -10.41 12.90
C MET A 150 -7.22 -11.20 14.08
N ASP A 151 -6.76 -10.51 15.13
CA ASP A 151 -6.29 -11.13 16.36
C ASP A 151 -7.45 -11.67 17.21
N ASN A 152 -7.23 -12.77 17.92
CA ASN A 152 -8.19 -13.41 18.84
C ASN A 152 -9.59 -13.70 18.25
N LYS A 153 -9.68 -13.96 16.95
CA LYS A 153 -10.94 -14.30 16.29
C LYS A 153 -11.21 -15.81 16.38
N THR A 154 -12.48 -16.14 16.54
CA THR A 154 -12.97 -17.50 16.28
C THR A 154 -13.32 -17.61 14.80
N TRP A 155 -12.72 -18.57 14.14
CA TRP A 155 -12.89 -18.76 12.70
C TRP A 155 -14.11 -19.63 12.40
N LEU A 156 -14.68 -19.51 11.21
CA LEU A 156 -15.87 -20.27 10.77
C LEU A 156 -15.70 -21.79 10.86
N HIS A 157 -14.48 -22.29 10.75
CA HIS A 157 -14.14 -23.71 10.90
C HIS A 157 -13.92 -24.15 12.36
N GLY A 158 -14.23 -23.30 13.34
CA GLY A 158 -14.17 -23.61 14.77
C GLY A 158 -12.80 -23.40 15.43
N GLY A 159 -11.76 -23.09 14.68
CA GLY A 159 -10.47 -22.74 15.27
C GLY A 159 -10.48 -21.35 15.90
N SER A 160 -9.71 -21.17 16.97
CA SER A 160 -9.46 -19.86 17.57
C SER A 160 -7.96 -19.65 17.69
N ALA A 161 -7.43 -18.69 16.93
CA ALA A 161 -6.03 -18.29 16.99
C ALA A 161 -5.88 -16.86 16.44
N PRO A 162 -4.89 -16.10 16.90
CA PRO A 162 -4.58 -14.80 16.32
C PRO A 162 -4.28 -14.95 14.82
N GLY A 163 -4.98 -14.16 14.01
CA GLY A 163 -4.68 -14.02 12.59
C GLY A 163 -3.80 -12.79 12.35
N ILE A 164 -2.81 -12.94 11.46
CA ILE A 164 -1.98 -11.82 11.03
C ILE A 164 -2.27 -11.58 9.54
N PRO A 165 -2.96 -10.48 9.17
CA PRO A 165 -3.34 -10.24 7.79
C PRO A 165 -2.10 -9.82 6.98
N HIS A 166 -1.54 -10.75 6.22
CA HIS A 166 -0.38 -10.48 5.37
C HIS A 166 -0.77 -9.73 4.10
N GLY A 167 -1.82 -10.19 3.42
CA GLY A 167 -2.33 -9.56 2.21
C GLY A 167 -3.84 -9.71 2.09
N ALA A 168 -4.47 -8.85 1.29
CA ALA A 168 -5.89 -8.90 0.97
C ALA A 168 -6.11 -8.44 -0.47
N VAL A 169 -7.14 -8.95 -1.12
CA VAL A 169 -7.54 -8.57 -2.47
C VAL A 169 -9.04 -8.39 -2.56
N PHE A 170 -9.51 -7.58 -3.49
CA PHE A 170 -10.92 -7.49 -3.80
C PHE A 170 -11.32 -8.61 -4.76
N SER A 171 -12.49 -9.22 -4.53
CA SER A 171 -13.10 -10.10 -5.52
C SER A 171 -13.57 -9.26 -6.72
N ARG A 172 -13.44 -9.83 -7.91
CA ARG A 172 -14.11 -9.25 -9.09
C ARG A 172 -15.58 -9.69 -9.06
N PRO A 173 -16.54 -8.80 -9.39
CA PRO A 173 -17.89 -9.24 -9.66
C PRO A 173 -17.85 -10.34 -10.72
N THR A 174 -18.56 -11.43 -10.50
CA THR A 174 -18.80 -12.42 -11.55
C THR A 174 -19.66 -11.75 -12.61
N PRO A 175 -19.32 -11.86 -13.91
CA PRO A 175 -20.10 -11.26 -14.98
C PRO A 175 -21.52 -11.85 -15.03
#